data_b3fe343042d83553f2889e855959815b
#
_entry.id   b3fe343042d83553f2889e855959815b
#
_cell.length_a   1.000
_cell.length_b   1.000
_cell.length_c   1.000
_cell.angle_alpha   90.00
_cell.angle_beta   90.00
_cell.angle_gamma   90.00
#
_symmetry.space_group_name_H-M   'P 1'
#
loop_
_entity.id
_entity.type
_entity.pdbx_description
1 polymer ?
#
loop_
_entity_poly.entity_id
_entity_poly.type
_entity_poly.pdbx_seq_one_letter_code
_entity_poly.pdbx_strand_id
1 'polypeptide(L)'
;MPQDRHLTLFHSPRSRSAGARMLLEELSADYELHAFDLSTGKHHEAEYLAINPLGKVPALRHGDVIVTEQAAVYMYAAELYPEAGLSPAPGDSLRGPYLTWMTFYGSCLEPAIVDRSMNRPPAAYSTSPYGDFDTVMMRIDAQLAKGPYLLGERFTAVDVLWGSALNWTTMFKLVPETPRILAYIDRVLARPAIQRAQAADAALAAEQDKAKEAAAATR
;
A
#
# COMPACT_ATOMS: atom_id res chain seq x y z
N MET A 1 -28.66 9.87 -10.62
CA MET A 1 -27.45 10.20 -11.39
C MET A 1 -26.39 9.18 -11.03
N PRO A 2 -25.58 8.66 -11.95
CA PRO A 2 -24.41 7.88 -11.56
C PRO A 2 -23.58 8.75 -10.62
N GLN A 3 -23.20 8.19 -9.49
CA GLN A 3 -22.33 8.88 -8.54
C GLN A 3 -21.00 9.14 -9.25
N ASP A 4 -20.53 10.37 -9.24
CA ASP A 4 -19.19 10.69 -9.71
C ASP A 4 -18.19 9.86 -8.89
N ARG A 5 -17.34 9.06 -9.54
CA ARG A 5 -16.36 8.18 -8.89
C ARG A 5 -14.93 8.58 -9.24
N HIS A 6 -14.76 9.74 -9.88
CA HIS A 6 -13.44 10.23 -10.21
C HIS A 6 -12.59 10.48 -8.96
N LEU A 7 -11.36 10.00 -8.98
CA LEU A 7 -10.44 10.03 -7.85
C LEU A 7 -9.18 10.85 -8.19
N THR A 8 -8.63 11.57 -7.22
CA THR A 8 -7.26 12.09 -7.31
C THR A 8 -6.39 11.33 -6.32
N LEU A 9 -5.35 10.64 -6.81
CA LEU A 9 -4.35 9.99 -5.96
C LEU A 9 -3.16 10.92 -5.76
N PHE A 10 -2.90 11.34 -4.52
CA PHE A 10 -1.66 12.00 -4.13
C PHE A 10 -0.55 10.96 -4.00
N HIS A 11 0.46 11.09 -4.85
CA HIS A 11 1.36 9.99 -5.17
C HIS A 11 2.82 10.45 -5.27
N SER A 12 3.71 9.54 -4.92
CA SER A 12 5.13 9.60 -5.26
C SER A 12 5.62 8.19 -5.61
N PRO A 13 6.30 7.98 -6.74
CA PRO A 13 6.91 6.68 -7.03
C PRO A 13 7.91 6.30 -5.94
N ARG A 14 8.20 5.02 -5.83
CA ARG A 14 9.10 4.46 -4.79
C ARG A 14 8.63 4.74 -3.36
N SER A 15 7.32 4.88 -3.16
CA SER A 15 6.70 5.08 -1.86
C SER A 15 5.53 4.10 -1.66
N ARG A 16 4.92 4.14 -0.48
CA ARG A 16 3.73 3.32 -0.19
C ARG A 16 2.53 3.62 -1.09
N SER A 17 2.51 4.80 -1.72
CA SER A 17 1.44 5.16 -2.67
C SER A 17 1.53 4.39 -4.00
N ALA A 18 2.67 3.78 -4.33
CA ALA A 18 2.78 2.89 -5.49
C ALA A 18 1.80 1.71 -5.41
N GLY A 19 1.65 1.11 -4.22
CA GLY A 19 0.65 0.07 -4.01
C GLY A 19 -0.79 0.57 -4.13
N ALA A 20 -1.09 1.81 -3.72
CA ALA A 20 -2.41 2.40 -3.94
C ALA A 20 -2.71 2.59 -5.43
N ARG A 21 -1.72 3.00 -6.24
CA ARG A 21 -1.85 3.05 -7.70
C ARG A 21 -2.11 1.67 -8.30
N MET A 22 -1.39 0.63 -7.83
CA MET A 22 -1.66 -0.75 -8.25
C MET A 22 -3.12 -1.16 -8.00
N LEU A 23 -3.67 -0.76 -6.85
CA LEU A 23 -5.08 -1.02 -6.54
C LEU A 23 -6.01 -0.29 -7.50
N LEU A 24 -5.80 0.99 -7.78
CA LEU A 24 -6.65 1.75 -8.71
C LEU A 24 -6.64 1.14 -10.11
N GLU A 25 -5.50 0.62 -10.58
CA GLU A 25 -5.42 -0.14 -11.84
C GLU A 25 -6.19 -1.48 -11.78
N GLU A 26 -6.14 -2.21 -10.67
CA GLU A 26 -6.93 -3.44 -10.47
C GLU A 26 -8.43 -3.18 -10.42
N LEU A 27 -8.83 -2.02 -9.91
CA LEU A 27 -10.23 -1.57 -9.89
C LEU A 27 -10.71 -1.05 -11.24
N SER A 28 -9.80 -0.82 -12.21
CA SER A 28 -10.08 -0.04 -13.41
C SER A 28 -10.72 1.31 -13.08
N ALA A 29 -10.22 1.95 -12.02
CA ALA A 29 -10.77 3.19 -11.49
C ALA A 29 -10.55 4.35 -12.45
N ASP A 30 -11.48 5.28 -12.47
CA ASP A 30 -11.30 6.60 -13.08
C ASP A 30 -10.53 7.48 -12.10
N TYR A 31 -9.26 7.78 -12.42
CA TYR A 31 -8.41 8.55 -11.53
C TYR A 31 -7.35 9.38 -12.25
N GLU A 32 -6.95 10.46 -11.59
CA GLU A 32 -5.78 11.24 -11.95
C GLU A 32 -4.70 11.15 -10.87
N LEU A 33 -3.44 11.45 -11.23
CA LEU A 33 -2.34 11.54 -10.28
C LEU A 33 -2.00 12.99 -9.98
N HIS A 34 -2.00 13.34 -8.68
CA HIS A 34 -1.24 14.49 -8.19
C HIS A 34 0.11 13.96 -7.70
N ALA A 35 1.08 13.91 -8.64
CA ALA A 35 2.38 13.31 -8.37
C ALA A 35 3.41 14.37 -7.97
N PHE A 36 4.23 14.05 -6.99
CA PHE A 36 5.39 14.85 -6.59
C PHE A 36 6.55 13.97 -6.12
N ASP A 37 7.73 14.55 -6.11
CA ASP A 37 8.93 13.88 -5.61
C ASP A 37 9.10 14.21 -4.13
N LEU A 38 9.09 13.17 -3.27
CA LEU A 38 9.26 13.34 -1.81
C LEU A 38 10.59 13.98 -1.44
N SER A 39 11.65 13.81 -2.26
CA SER A 39 12.96 14.41 -1.98
C SER A 39 12.98 15.94 -2.09
N THR A 40 11.97 16.54 -2.75
CA THR A 40 11.84 17.99 -2.85
C THR A 40 11.25 18.63 -1.59
N GLY A 41 10.68 17.84 -0.68
CA GLY A 41 10.03 18.34 0.53
C GLY A 41 8.60 18.85 0.31
N LYS A 42 8.05 18.82 -0.89
CA LYS A 42 6.70 19.34 -1.21
C LYS A 42 5.59 18.74 -0.34
N HIS A 43 5.76 17.53 0.13
CA HIS A 43 4.81 16.88 1.05
C HIS A 43 4.79 17.53 2.46
N HIS A 44 5.67 18.48 2.74
CA HIS A 44 5.69 19.29 3.96
C HIS A 44 5.31 20.76 3.72
N GLU A 45 4.92 21.12 2.50
CA GLU A 45 4.39 22.45 2.21
C GLU A 45 2.93 22.57 2.67
N ALA A 46 2.52 23.81 3.00
CA ALA A 46 1.20 24.09 3.56
C ALA A 46 0.04 23.55 2.71
N GLU A 47 0.21 23.60 1.37
CA GLU A 47 -0.78 23.10 0.42
C GLU A 47 -1.07 21.61 0.62
N TYR A 48 -0.02 20.78 0.73
CA TYR A 48 -0.23 19.34 0.94
C TYR A 48 -0.57 19.01 2.40
N LEU A 49 -0.04 19.74 3.38
CA LEU A 49 -0.39 19.55 4.79
C LEU A 49 -1.86 19.86 5.08
N ALA A 50 -2.52 20.69 4.27
CA ALA A 50 -3.97 20.89 4.34
C ALA A 50 -4.77 19.63 3.88
N ILE A 51 -4.15 18.75 3.07
CA ILE A 51 -4.74 17.48 2.62
C ILE A 51 -4.39 16.37 3.60
N ASN A 52 -3.12 16.22 3.93
CA ASN A 52 -2.65 15.24 4.92
C ASN A 52 -1.68 15.91 5.90
N PRO A 53 -2.14 16.24 7.12
CA PRO A 53 -1.31 16.91 8.12
C PRO A 53 -0.05 16.14 8.53
N LEU A 54 -0.01 14.82 8.30
CA LEU A 54 1.19 14.00 8.54
C LEU A 54 2.23 14.12 7.43
N GLY A 55 1.92 14.79 6.31
CA GLY A 55 2.82 14.88 5.17
C GLY A 55 3.18 13.53 4.56
N LYS A 56 2.25 12.57 4.53
CA LYS A 56 2.47 11.20 4.01
C LYS A 56 1.62 10.92 2.79
N VAL A 57 2.11 10.00 1.96
CA VAL A 57 1.37 9.41 0.84
C VAL A 57 1.20 7.90 1.07
N PRO A 58 0.10 7.30 0.59
CA PRO A 58 -0.97 7.88 -0.21
C PRO A 58 -1.93 8.76 0.57
N ALA A 59 -2.55 9.69 -0.13
CA ALA A 59 -3.85 10.27 0.19
C ALA A 59 -4.74 10.17 -1.06
N LEU A 60 -6.03 10.04 -0.88
CA LEU A 60 -7.02 9.93 -1.95
C LEU A 60 -8.07 11.01 -1.78
N ARG A 61 -8.40 11.73 -2.87
CA ARG A 61 -9.52 12.66 -2.92
C ARG A 61 -10.63 12.07 -3.77
N HIS A 62 -11.85 12.19 -3.29
CA HIS A 62 -13.08 11.87 -4.01
C HIS A 62 -14.09 13.00 -3.78
N GLY A 63 -14.24 13.89 -4.77
CA GLY A 63 -14.95 15.15 -4.57
C GLY A 63 -14.32 15.96 -3.42
N ASP A 64 -15.12 16.28 -2.41
CA ASP A 64 -14.67 17.02 -1.22
C ASP A 64 -14.12 16.11 -0.11
N VAL A 65 -14.18 14.79 -0.28
CA VAL A 65 -13.73 13.81 0.72
C VAL A 65 -12.25 13.51 0.55
N ILE A 66 -11.49 13.61 1.63
CA ILE A 66 -10.08 13.16 1.69
C ILE A 66 -10.01 11.89 2.54
N VAL A 67 -9.35 10.88 2.02
CA VAL A 67 -9.06 9.63 2.71
C VAL A 67 -7.54 9.49 2.83
N THR A 68 -7.05 9.39 4.06
CA THR A 68 -5.65 9.10 4.38
C THR A 68 -5.54 7.73 5.01
N GLU A 69 -4.36 7.30 5.40
CA GLU A 69 -4.03 5.95 5.85
C GLU A 69 -4.18 4.90 4.74
N GLN A 70 -3.09 4.20 4.47
CA GLN A 70 -3.02 3.28 3.32
C GLN A 70 -4.15 2.25 3.33
N ALA A 71 -4.42 1.59 4.46
CA ALA A 71 -5.49 0.60 4.55
C ALA A 71 -6.88 1.21 4.31
N ALA A 72 -7.14 2.43 4.81
CA ALA A 72 -8.40 3.14 4.58
C ALA A 72 -8.58 3.53 3.11
N VAL A 73 -7.52 4.01 2.45
CA VAL A 73 -7.52 4.28 1.00
C VAL A 73 -7.90 3.03 0.21
N TYR A 74 -7.34 1.88 0.58
CA TYR A 74 -7.62 0.61 -0.10
C TYR A 74 -9.06 0.14 0.11
N MET A 75 -9.55 0.19 1.35
CA MET A 75 -10.93 -0.19 1.65
C MET A 75 -11.92 0.72 0.93
N TYR A 76 -11.72 2.04 1.02
CA TYR A 76 -12.59 3.02 0.41
C TYR A 76 -12.66 2.88 -1.10
N ALA A 77 -11.50 2.80 -1.77
CA ALA A 77 -11.46 2.65 -3.22
C ALA A 77 -12.11 1.34 -3.68
N ALA A 78 -11.82 0.21 -3.01
CA ALA A 78 -12.40 -1.08 -3.36
C ALA A 78 -13.92 -1.15 -3.13
N GLU A 79 -14.46 -0.38 -2.18
CA GLU A 79 -15.89 -0.28 -1.94
C GLU A 79 -16.59 0.68 -2.94
N LEU A 80 -15.87 1.68 -3.44
CA LEU A 80 -16.38 2.60 -4.46
C LEU A 80 -16.54 1.93 -5.84
N TYR A 81 -15.73 0.88 -6.11
CA TYR A 81 -15.74 0.08 -7.34
C TYR A 81 -16.11 -1.40 -7.04
N PRO A 82 -17.32 -1.67 -6.55
CA PRO A 82 -17.72 -3.01 -6.08
C PRO A 82 -17.75 -4.05 -7.21
N GLU A 83 -17.91 -3.64 -8.45
CA GLU A 83 -17.88 -4.50 -9.64
C GLU A 83 -16.54 -5.22 -9.84
N ALA A 84 -15.45 -4.67 -9.33
CA ALA A 84 -14.14 -5.32 -9.36
C ALA A 84 -14.05 -6.53 -8.42
N GLY A 85 -14.97 -6.65 -7.46
CA GLY A 85 -15.04 -7.78 -6.53
C GLY A 85 -13.90 -7.85 -5.51
N LEU A 86 -13.13 -6.77 -5.34
CA LEU A 86 -11.93 -6.74 -4.50
C LEU A 86 -12.20 -6.44 -3.02
N SER A 87 -13.42 -6.06 -2.66
CA SER A 87 -13.86 -5.90 -1.26
C SER A 87 -15.00 -6.88 -0.97
N PRO A 88 -14.86 -7.79 0.01
CA PRO A 88 -15.98 -8.61 0.47
C PRO A 88 -17.11 -7.73 1.00
N ALA A 89 -18.32 -7.94 0.53
CA ALA A 89 -19.50 -7.16 0.92
C ALA A 89 -19.86 -7.37 2.42
N PRO A 90 -20.60 -6.44 3.05
CA PRO A 90 -21.21 -6.69 4.35
C PRO A 90 -22.02 -7.99 4.33
N GLY A 91 -21.80 -8.87 5.32
CA GLY A 91 -22.40 -10.21 5.37
C GLY A 91 -21.63 -11.33 4.68
N ASP A 92 -20.62 -11.03 3.83
CA ASP A 92 -19.70 -12.02 3.31
C ASP A 92 -18.84 -12.59 4.45
N SER A 93 -18.69 -13.92 4.51
CA SER A 93 -17.87 -14.62 5.52
C SER A 93 -16.41 -14.17 5.53
N LEU A 94 -15.88 -13.67 4.41
CA LEU A 94 -14.54 -13.13 4.29
C LEU A 94 -14.41 -11.68 4.76
N ARG A 95 -15.52 -10.97 5.05
CA ARG A 95 -15.46 -9.56 5.47
C ARG A 95 -14.66 -9.36 6.75
N GLY A 96 -14.87 -10.17 7.76
CA GLY A 96 -14.12 -10.10 9.02
C GLY A 96 -12.63 -10.32 8.84
N PRO A 97 -12.20 -11.43 8.21
CA PRO A 97 -10.79 -11.64 7.83
C PRO A 97 -10.19 -10.50 6.99
N TYR A 98 -10.91 -9.97 5.99
CA TYR A 98 -10.49 -8.83 5.17
C TYR A 98 -10.16 -7.60 6.03
N LEU A 99 -11.08 -7.17 6.88
CA LEU A 99 -10.88 -6.03 7.77
C LEU A 99 -9.72 -6.27 8.75
N THR A 100 -9.59 -7.51 9.25
CA THR A 100 -8.48 -7.89 10.12
C THR A 100 -7.13 -7.70 9.42
N TRP A 101 -6.96 -8.19 8.20
CA TRP A 101 -5.69 -8.09 7.49
C TRP A 101 -5.40 -6.68 6.98
N MET A 102 -6.42 -5.89 6.62
CA MET A 102 -6.27 -4.47 6.33
C MET A 102 -5.74 -3.70 7.55
N THR A 103 -6.35 -3.92 8.72
CA THR A 103 -5.94 -3.24 9.96
C THR A 103 -4.58 -3.74 10.45
N PHE A 104 -4.33 -5.06 10.38
CA PHE A 104 -3.08 -5.67 10.84
C PHE A 104 -1.85 -5.13 10.12
N TYR A 105 -1.99 -4.72 8.87
CA TYR A 105 -0.93 -4.07 8.11
C TYR A 105 -0.40 -2.82 8.83
N GLY A 106 -1.25 -1.83 9.08
CA GLY A 106 -0.83 -0.55 9.68
C GLY A 106 -0.58 -0.63 11.18
N SER A 107 -1.33 -1.49 11.91
CA SER A 107 -1.23 -1.57 13.38
C SER A 107 -0.14 -2.53 13.87
N CYS A 108 0.29 -3.49 13.07
CA CYS A 108 1.24 -4.52 13.49
C CYS A 108 2.47 -4.61 12.60
N LEU A 109 2.29 -4.80 11.26
CA LEU A 109 3.43 -4.99 10.37
C LEU A 109 4.30 -3.72 10.27
N GLU A 110 3.71 -2.58 9.96
CA GLU A 110 4.45 -1.33 9.78
C GLU A 110 5.28 -0.94 11.02
N PRO A 111 4.70 -0.88 12.24
CA PRO A 111 5.50 -0.54 13.42
C PRO A 111 6.57 -1.61 13.72
N ALA A 112 6.28 -2.90 13.53
CA ALA A 112 7.27 -3.96 13.72
C ALA A 112 8.48 -3.81 12.78
N ILE A 113 8.23 -3.46 11.50
CA ILE A 113 9.28 -3.22 10.50
C ILE A 113 10.08 -1.96 10.84
N VAL A 114 9.41 -0.87 11.23
CA VAL A 114 10.08 0.38 11.61
C VAL A 114 10.98 0.15 12.83
N ASP A 115 10.48 -0.51 13.87
CA ASP A 115 11.28 -0.79 15.07
C ASP A 115 12.50 -1.67 14.74
N ARG A 116 12.30 -2.70 13.89
CA ARG A 116 13.40 -3.54 13.42
C ARG A 116 14.43 -2.77 12.60
N SER A 117 13.99 -1.93 11.65
CA SER A 117 14.88 -1.14 10.79
C SER A 117 15.71 -0.12 11.56
N MET A 118 15.16 0.38 12.65
CA MET A 118 15.82 1.35 13.54
C MET A 118 16.57 0.70 14.70
N ASN A 119 16.64 -0.63 14.76
CA ASN A 119 17.22 -1.39 15.88
C ASN A 119 16.68 -0.93 17.24
N ARG A 120 15.40 -0.59 17.33
CA ARG A 120 14.77 -0.22 18.61
C ARG A 120 14.65 -1.44 19.51
N PRO A 121 14.91 -1.32 20.81
CA PRO A 121 14.67 -2.41 21.73
C PRO A 121 13.18 -2.75 21.75
N PRO A 122 12.81 -4.04 21.83
CA PRO A 122 11.43 -4.45 21.90
C PRO A 122 10.74 -3.85 23.13
N ALA A 123 9.53 -3.31 22.95
CA ALA A 123 8.69 -2.93 24.09
C ALA A 123 8.24 -4.19 24.86
N ALA A 124 7.84 -4.02 26.12
CA ALA A 124 7.24 -5.12 26.87
C ALA A 124 6.05 -5.69 26.09
N TYR A 125 5.92 -7.02 26.01
CA TYR A 125 4.90 -7.69 25.22
C TYR A 125 3.48 -7.19 25.52
N SER A 126 3.19 -6.89 26.79
CA SER A 126 1.90 -6.37 27.24
C SER A 126 1.58 -4.94 26.77
N THR A 127 2.57 -4.18 26.34
CA THR A 127 2.41 -2.79 25.88
C THR A 127 2.66 -2.63 24.38
N SER A 128 3.27 -3.63 23.74
CA SER A 128 3.50 -3.64 22.30
C SER A 128 2.19 -3.90 21.56
N PRO A 129 1.81 -3.06 20.57
CA PRO A 129 0.58 -3.28 19.79
C PRO A 129 0.65 -4.53 18.89
N TYR A 130 1.85 -5.04 18.60
CA TYR A 130 2.08 -6.18 17.73
C TYR A 130 2.78 -7.38 18.42
N GLY A 131 3.10 -7.25 19.74
CA GLY A 131 3.92 -8.22 20.46
C GLY A 131 5.39 -8.10 20.07
N ASP A 132 5.88 -8.98 19.23
CA ASP A 132 7.23 -8.96 18.66
C ASP A 132 7.21 -9.22 17.14
N PHE A 133 8.34 -8.93 16.49
CA PHE A 133 8.49 -9.07 15.05
C PHE A 133 8.31 -10.55 14.61
N ASP A 134 8.87 -11.50 15.34
CA ASP A 134 8.82 -12.90 14.95
C ASP A 134 7.39 -13.46 15.03
N THR A 135 6.61 -13.04 16.01
CA THR A 135 5.17 -13.34 16.10
C THR A 135 4.39 -12.76 14.90
N VAL A 136 4.69 -11.53 14.47
CA VAL A 136 4.08 -10.94 13.27
C VAL A 136 4.39 -11.79 12.04
N MET A 137 5.67 -12.17 11.84
CA MET A 137 6.08 -12.96 10.69
C MET A 137 5.49 -14.38 10.70
N MET A 138 5.48 -15.01 11.86
CA MET A 138 4.85 -16.34 12.04
C MET A 138 3.36 -16.30 11.67
N ARG A 139 2.63 -15.26 12.07
CA ARG A 139 1.21 -15.09 11.72
C ARG A 139 0.99 -14.92 10.23
N ILE A 140 1.85 -14.14 9.56
CA ILE A 140 1.80 -13.96 8.11
C ILE A 140 2.06 -15.28 7.39
N ASP A 141 3.13 -15.99 7.76
CA ASP A 141 3.48 -17.26 7.14
C ASP A 141 2.38 -18.32 7.32
N ALA A 142 1.82 -18.44 8.53
CA ALA A 142 0.71 -19.34 8.81
C ALA A 142 -0.56 -19.00 8.01
N GLN A 143 -0.80 -17.72 7.73
CA GLN A 143 -1.93 -17.30 6.89
C GLN A 143 -1.70 -17.65 5.42
N LEU A 144 -0.51 -17.36 4.89
CA LEU A 144 -0.14 -17.68 3.51
C LEU A 144 -0.05 -19.18 3.24
N ALA A 145 -0.01 -20.02 4.29
CA ALA A 145 -0.09 -21.48 4.16
C ALA A 145 -1.49 -22.00 3.81
N LYS A 146 -2.53 -21.19 3.96
CA LYS A 146 -3.93 -21.61 3.81
C LYS A 146 -4.47 -21.52 2.38
N GLY A 147 -3.74 -20.88 1.49
CA GLY A 147 -4.17 -20.71 0.10
C GLY A 147 -3.26 -19.79 -0.69
N PRO A 148 -3.56 -19.57 -1.97
CA PRO A 148 -2.77 -18.70 -2.84
C PRO A 148 -2.80 -17.22 -2.43
N TYR A 149 -3.86 -16.78 -1.74
CA TYR A 149 -4.07 -15.41 -1.29
C TYR A 149 -4.35 -15.33 0.20
N LEU A 150 -4.29 -14.14 0.78
CA LEU A 150 -4.52 -13.94 2.23
C LEU A 150 -5.90 -14.39 2.69
N LEU A 151 -6.91 -14.35 1.81
CA LEU A 151 -8.25 -14.83 2.11
C LEU A 151 -8.56 -16.20 1.49
N GLY A 152 -7.55 -17.03 1.26
CA GLY A 152 -7.67 -18.34 0.64
C GLY A 152 -7.63 -18.25 -0.88
N GLU A 153 -8.69 -18.67 -1.59
CA GLU A 153 -8.72 -18.70 -3.05
C GLU A 153 -9.06 -17.33 -3.69
N ARG A 154 -9.62 -16.41 -2.91
CA ARG A 154 -10.11 -15.13 -3.44
C ARG A 154 -9.05 -14.03 -3.33
N PHE A 155 -8.65 -13.50 -4.50
CA PHE A 155 -7.86 -12.27 -4.59
C PHE A 155 -8.71 -11.06 -4.21
N THR A 156 -8.19 -10.17 -3.39
CA THR A 156 -8.86 -8.95 -2.91
C THR A 156 -7.89 -7.78 -2.79
N ALA A 157 -8.39 -6.59 -2.46
CA ALA A 157 -7.56 -5.41 -2.22
C ALA A 157 -6.52 -5.63 -1.11
N VAL A 158 -6.79 -6.56 -0.18
CA VAL A 158 -5.81 -6.91 0.86
C VAL A 158 -4.56 -7.56 0.27
N ASP A 159 -4.70 -8.32 -0.82
CA ASP A 159 -3.54 -8.93 -1.48
C ASP A 159 -2.70 -7.91 -2.24
N VAL A 160 -3.33 -6.89 -2.82
CA VAL A 160 -2.58 -5.77 -3.42
C VAL A 160 -1.75 -5.06 -2.37
N LEU A 161 -2.35 -4.77 -1.18
CA LEU A 161 -1.67 -4.13 -0.06
C LEU A 161 -0.48 -4.97 0.42
N TRP A 162 -0.73 -6.24 0.73
CA TRP A 162 0.27 -7.12 1.32
C TRP A 162 1.34 -7.57 0.31
N GLY A 163 0.96 -7.83 -0.94
CA GLY A 163 1.91 -8.20 -2.00
C GLY A 163 2.89 -7.08 -2.29
N SER A 164 2.39 -5.82 -2.39
CA SER A 164 3.28 -4.67 -2.56
C SER A 164 4.15 -4.43 -1.33
N ALA A 165 3.61 -4.56 -0.12
CA ALA A 165 4.34 -4.38 1.13
C ALA A 165 5.44 -5.43 1.33
N LEU A 166 5.11 -6.70 1.16
CA LEU A 166 6.09 -7.78 1.27
C LEU A 166 7.17 -7.67 0.20
N ASN A 167 6.83 -7.24 -1.02
CA ASN A 167 7.82 -7.03 -2.07
C ASN A 167 8.88 -6.01 -1.67
N TRP A 168 8.50 -4.79 -1.29
CA TRP A 168 9.51 -3.79 -0.94
C TRP A 168 10.24 -4.13 0.36
N THR A 169 9.59 -4.77 1.33
CA THR A 169 10.23 -5.15 2.59
C THR A 169 11.24 -6.28 2.42
N THR A 170 11.03 -7.22 1.50
CA THR A 170 12.04 -8.22 1.12
C THR A 170 13.20 -7.57 0.37
N MET A 171 12.94 -6.67 -0.59
CA MET A 171 13.99 -5.93 -1.30
C MET A 171 14.95 -5.17 -0.35
N PHE A 172 14.42 -4.62 0.73
CA PHE A 172 15.22 -3.94 1.77
C PHE A 172 15.71 -4.89 2.89
N LYS A 173 15.48 -6.20 2.77
CA LYS A 173 15.87 -7.23 3.75
C LYS A 173 15.28 -7.00 5.15
N LEU A 174 14.12 -6.37 5.21
CA LEU A 174 13.39 -6.08 6.46
C LEU A 174 12.52 -7.26 6.91
N VAL A 175 12.13 -8.13 5.98
CA VAL A 175 11.42 -9.39 6.26
C VAL A 175 12.15 -10.57 5.63
N PRO A 176 11.97 -11.81 6.16
CA PRO A 176 12.64 -12.98 5.63
C PRO A 176 12.09 -13.36 4.24
N GLU A 177 12.99 -13.75 3.34
CA GLU A 177 12.67 -14.27 2.01
C GLU A 177 12.33 -15.76 2.09
N THR A 178 11.18 -16.11 2.70
CA THR A 178 10.74 -17.49 2.69
C THR A 178 10.16 -17.88 1.33
N PRO A 179 10.24 -19.16 0.90
CA PRO A 179 9.66 -19.60 -0.38
C PRO A 179 8.17 -19.26 -0.50
N ARG A 180 7.44 -19.27 0.61
CA ARG A 180 5.99 -18.94 0.62
C ARG A 180 5.74 -17.47 0.41
N ILE A 181 6.51 -16.60 1.07
CA ILE A 181 6.42 -15.13 0.88
C ILE A 181 6.78 -14.78 -0.57
N LEU A 182 7.87 -15.32 -1.11
CA LEU A 182 8.29 -15.07 -2.49
C LEU A 182 7.24 -15.53 -3.50
N ALA A 183 6.71 -16.75 -3.35
CA ALA A 183 5.66 -17.27 -4.23
C ALA A 183 4.36 -16.44 -4.17
N TYR A 184 4.03 -15.87 -3.01
CA TYR A 184 2.90 -14.96 -2.87
C TYR A 184 3.16 -13.62 -3.57
N ILE A 185 4.33 -13.02 -3.37
CA ILE A 185 4.74 -11.78 -4.05
C ILE A 185 4.68 -11.97 -5.57
N ASP A 186 5.30 -13.02 -6.08
CA ASP A 186 5.33 -13.31 -7.53
C ASP A 186 3.92 -13.43 -8.10
N ARG A 187 3.02 -14.13 -7.41
CA ARG A 187 1.62 -14.30 -7.84
C ARG A 187 0.87 -12.97 -7.89
N VAL A 188 1.05 -12.11 -6.91
CA VAL A 188 0.40 -10.79 -6.87
C VAL A 188 0.99 -9.89 -7.95
N LEU A 189 2.32 -9.80 -8.05
CA LEU A 189 2.97 -8.91 -9.01
C LEU A 189 2.87 -9.35 -10.46
N ALA A 190 2.58 -10.63 -10.73
CA ALA A 190 2.34 -11.13 -12.08
C ALA A 190 1.01 -10.64 -12.69
N ARG A 191 0.15 -9.98 -11.92
CA ARG A 191 -1.14 -9.49 -12.42
C ARG A 191 -0.96 -8.34 -13.40
N PRO A 192 -1.65 -8.38 -14.57
CA PRO A 192 -1.42 -7.39 -15.63
C PRO A 192 -1.67 -5.93 -15.22
N ALA A 193 -2.67 -5.67 -14.36
CA ALA A 193 -2.96 -4.32 -13.86
C ALA A 193 -1.81 -3.82 -12.97
N ILE A 194 -1.29 -4.67 -12.10
CA ILE A 194 -0.15 -4.34 -11.23
C ILE A 194 1.11 -4.06 -12.06
N GLN A 195 1.37 -4.87 -13.09
CA GLN A 195 2.50 -4.65 -13.99
C GLN A 195 2.39 -3.32 -14.75
N ARG A 196 1.19 -2.94 -15.20
CA ARG A 196 0.98 -1.61 -15.81
C ARG A 196 1.28 -0.48 -14.84
N ALA A 197 0.78 -0.56 -13.59
CA ALA A 197 1.07 0.41 -12.54
C ALA A 197 2.57 0.54 -12.28
N GLN A 198 3.27 -0.58 -12.15
CA GLN A 198 4.72 -0.61 -11.92
C GLN A 198 5.50 0.02 -13.08
N ALA A 199 5.14 -0.30 -14.32
CA ALA A 199 5.79 0.28 -15.50
C ALA A 199 5.58 1.80 -15.56
N ALA A 200 4.37 2.27 -15.28
CA ALA A 200 4.06 3.69 -15.25
C ALA A 200 4.75 4.43 -14.09
N ASP A 201 4.90 3.79 -12.91
CA ASP A 201 5.68 4.35 -11.78
C ASP A 201 7.18 4.40 -12.08
N ALA A 202 7.71 3.39 -12.77
CA ALA A 202 9.10 3.39 -13.19
C ALA A 202 9.41 4.51 -14.18
N ALA A 203 8.51 4.78 -15.13
CA ALA A 203 8.63 5.88 -16.07
C ALA A 203 8.62 7.24 -15.34
N LEU A 204 7.65 7.46 -14.43
CA LEU A 204 7.56 8.68 -13.63
C LEU A 204 8.80 8.89 -12.75
N ALA A 205 9.32 7.83 -12.14
CA ALA A 205 10.55 7.89 -11.35
C ALA A 205 11.75 8.30 -12.19
N ALA A 206 11.87 7.76 -13.42
CA ALA A 206 12.95 8.12 -14.34
C ALA A 206 12.87 9.58 -14.80
N GLU A 207 11.66 10.13 -15.01
CA GLU A 207 11.47 11.55 -15.30
C GLU A 207 11.90 12.44 -14.15
N GLN A 208 11.55 12.07 -12.90
CA GLN A 208 11.97 12.79 -11.70
C GLN A 208 13.49 12.75 -11.51
N ASP A 209 14.13 11.61 -11.75
CA ASP A 209 15.58 11.48 -11.65
C ASP A 209 16.30 12.38 -12.69
N LYS A 210 15.85 12.41 -13.95
CA LYS A 210 16.35 13.31 -14.98
C LYS A 210 16.19 14.79 -14.61
N ALA A 211 15.04 15.17 -14.05
CA ALA A 211 14.81 16.55 -13.61
C ALA A 211 15.77 16.96 -12.49
N LYS A 212 16.09 16.05 -11.55
CA LYS A 212 17.08 16.29 -10.49
C LYS A 212 18.49 16.48 -11.06
N GLU A 213 18.89 15.60 -11.98
CA GLU A 213 20.21 15.69 -12.63
C GLU A 213 20.38 17.02 -13.38
N ALA A 214 19.33 17.44 -14.14
CA ALA A 214 19.34 18.72 -14.83
C ALA A 214 19.45 19.91 -13.85
N ALA A 215 18.70 19.88 -12.75
CA ALA A 215 18.76 20.92 -11.72
C ALA A 215 20.11 20.98 -10.99
N ALA A 216 20.78 19.83 -10.81
CA ALA A 216 22.11 19.76 -10.20
C ALA A 216 23.21 20.29 -11.14
N ALA A 217 23.09 20.07 -12.46
CA ALA A 217 24.05 20.53 -13.46
C ALA A 217 23.99 22.07 -13.68
N THR A 218 22.93 22.72 -13.22
CA THR A 218 22.72 24.18 -13.39
C THR A 218 23.17 24.99 -12.16
N ARG A 219 23.63 24.33 -11.10
CA ARG A 219 24.17 24.95 -9.87
C ARG A 219 25.67 24.93 -9.83
#